data_1ee8d65b939714058675f17e4e7267df
#
_entry.id   1ee8d65b939714058675f17e4e7267df
#
_cell.length_a   1.000
_cell.length_b   1.000
_cell.length_c   1.000
_cell.angle_alpha   90.00
_cell.angle_beta   90.00
_cell.angle_gamma   90.00
#
_symmetry.space_group_name_H-M   'P 1'
#
loop_
_entity.id
_entity.type
_entity.pdbx_description
1 polymer ?
#
loop_
_entity_poly.entity_id
_entity_poly.type
_entity_poly.pdbx_seq_one_letter_code
_entity_poly.pdbx_strand_id
1 'polypeptide(L)' 'MEKKIIEMDLKVTFTQSVGVEVDEEMLSLIEDYWCKEINILECHKEPKEKKITDFLDKQIDFNSAGNINVEIELYNEV' A
#
# COMPACT_ATOMS: atom_id res chain seq x y z
N MET A 1 36.87 -2.55 12.29
CA MET A 1 35.46 -2.72 12.72
C MET A 1 34.79 -3.75 11.82
N GLU A 2 34.35 -4.85 12.40
CA GLU A 2 33.67 -5.88 11.65
C GLU A 2 32.22 -5.48 11.35
N LYS A 3 31.79 -5.74 10.13
CA LYS A 3 30.41 -5.51 9.73
C LYS A 3 29.67 -6.83 9.73
N LYS A 4 28.47 -6.83 10.28
CA LYS A 4 27.59 -8.00 10.26
C LYS A 4 26.49 -7.79 9.23
N ILE A 5 26.05 -8.89 8.65
CA ILE A 5 24.92 -8.88 7.72
C ILE A 5 23.72 -9.45 8.46
N ILE A 6 22.63 -8.72 8.43
CA ILE A 6 21.36 -9.15 9.00
C ILE A 6 20.25 -9.06 7.97
N GLU A 7 19.23 -9.88 8.13
CA GLU A 7 18.01 -9.78 7.36
C GLU A 7 16.90 -9.27 8.28
N MET A 8 16.13 -8.33 7.81
CA MET A 8 15.04 -7.75 8.58
C MET A 8 13.74 -7.75 7.78
N ASP A 9 12.65 -8.01 8.46
CA ASP A 9 11.31 -7.79 7.91
C ASP A 9 10.79 -6.48 8.48
N LEU A 10 10.49 -5.54 7.58
CA LEU A 10 10.00 -4.22 7.94
C LEU A 10 8.54 -4.08 7.55
N LYS A 11 7.73 -3.63 8.49
CA LYS A 11 6.36 -3.21 8.22
C LYS A 11 6.35 -1.70 8.07
N VAL A 12 5.98 -1.22 6.90
CA VAL A 12 5.93 0.21 6.60
C VAL A 12 4.47 0.63 6.45
N THR A 13 4.08 1.63 7.23
CA THR A 13 2.73 2.19 7.18
C THR A 13 2.82 3.69 6.94
N PHE A 14 2.05 4.19 5.99
CA PHE A 14 2.00 5.62 5.76
C PHE A 14 0.58 6.05 5.37
N THR A 15 0.31 7.33 5.59
CA THR A 15 -0.97 7.94 5.25
C THR A 15 -0.73 9.04 4.22
N GLN A 16 -1.54 9.04 3.18
CA GLN A 16 -1.45 10.01 2.11
C GLN A 16 -2.85 10.53 1.80
N SER A 17 -2.97 11.83 1.64
CA SER A 17 -4.22 12.45 1.19
C SER A 17 -4.08 12.82 -0.28
N VAL A 18 -5.01 12.33 -1.10
CA VAL A 18 -5.00 12.60 -2.54
C VAL A 18 -6.35 13.11 -3.00
N GLY A 19 -6.33 14.03 -3.96
CA GLY A 19 -7.53 14.48 -4.65
C GLY A 19 -7.58 13.81 -6.01
N VAL A 20 -8.67 13.11 -6.30
CA VAL A 20 -8.82 12.38 -7.57
C VAL A 20 -10.16 12.68 -8.21
N GLU A 21 -10.19 12.64 -9.54
CA GLU A 21 -11.44 12.68 -10.29
C GLU A 21 -11.86 11.24 -10.57
N VAL A 22 -13.11 10.93 -10.29
CA VAL A 22 -13.66 9.59 -10.48
C VAL A 22 -15.00 9.64 -11.18
N ASP A 23 -15.29 8.63 -11.99
CA ASP A 23 -16.61 8.45 -12.56
C ASP A 23 -17.51 7.68 -11.56
N GLU A 24 -18.78 7.50 -11.92
CA GLU A 24 -19.75 6.82 -11.05
C GLU A 24 -19.35 5.36 -10.76
N GLU A 25 -18.77 4.69 -11.74
CA GLU A 25 -18.32 3.31 -11.59
C GLU A 25 -17.18 3.21 -10.58
N MET A 26 -16.19 4.07 -10.69
CA MET A 26 -15.07 4.07 -9.75
C MET A 26 -15.51 4.52 -8.35
N LEU A 27 -16.40 5.49 -8.26
CA LEU A 27 -16.95 5.91 -6.97
C LEU A 27 -17.67 4.75 -6.27
N SER A 28 -18.44 3.97 -7.02
CA SER A 28 -19.11 2.78 -6.49
C SER A 28 -18.10 1.74 -5.96
N LEU A 29 -17.01 1.53 -6.69
CA LEU A 29 -15.95 0.63 -6.24
C LEU A 29 -15.28 1.13 -4.97
N ILE A 30 -15.01 2.42 -4.87
CA ILE A 30 -14.42 3.01 -3.67
C ILE A 30 -15.35 2.82 -2.46
N GLU A 31 -16.65 3.00 -2.65
CA GLU A 31 -17.63 2.77 -1.58
C GLU A 31 -17.68 1.31 -1.15
N ASP A 32 -17.58 0.36 -2.10
CA ASP A 32 -17.57 -1.07 -1.81
C ASP A 32 -16.35 -1.49 -0.99
N TYR A 33 -15.23 -0.82 -1.19
CA TYR A 33 -13.96 -1.13 -0.50
C TYR A 33 -13.65 -0.16 0.63
N TRP A 34 -14.61 0.64 1.04
CA TRP A 34 -14.45 1.59 2.15
C TRP A 34 -14.04 0.87 3.44
N CYS A 35 -12.99 1.35 4.08
CA CYS A 35 -12.44 0.78 5.32
C CYS A 35 -11.94 -0.65 5.21
N LYS A 36 -11.72 -1.16 4.01
CA LYS A 36 -11.13 -2.48 3.79
C LYS A 36 -9.67 -2.35 3.39
N GLU A 37 -8.85 -3.26 3.87
CA GLU A 37 -7.46 -3.33 3.44
C GLU A 37 -7.36 -4.04 2.10
N ILE A 38 -6.56 -3.48 1.21
CA ILE A 38 -6.31 -4.06 -0.11
C ILE A 38 -4.81 -4.27 -0.24
N ASN A 39 -4.41 -5.50 -0.55
CA ASN A 39 -3.01 -5.79 -0.83
C ASN A 39 -2.71 -5.48 -2.30
N ILE A 40 -1.99 -4.40 -2.54
CA ILE A 40 -1.69 -3.92 -3.89
C ILE A 40 -0.76 -4.87 -4.66
N LEU A 41 0.09 -5.60 -3.94
CA LEU A 41 1.06 -6.51 -4.54
C LEU A 41 0.47 -7.88 -4.88
N GLU A 42 -0.70 -8.19 -4.35
CA GLU A 42 -1.37 -9.46 -4.60
C GLU A 42 -1.99 -9.50 -5.98
N CYS A 43 -1.92 -10.66 -6.63
CA CYS A 43 -2.55 -10.87 -7.92
C CYS A 43 -4.05 -11.13 -7.74
N HIS A 44 -4.85 -10.13 -8.06
CA HIS A 44 -6.30 -10.23 -7.91
C HIS A 44 -6.93 -10.87 -9.15
N LYS A 45 -7.81 -11.84 -8.91
CA LYS A 45 -8.50 -12.57 -9.98
C LYS A 45 -9.77 -11.90 -10.45
N GLU A 46 -10.45 -11.19 -9.56
CA GLU A 46 -11.70 -10.51 -9.89
C GLU A 46 -11.43 -9.20 -10.63
N PRO A 47 -12.16 -8.92 -11.73
CA PRO A 47 -11.97 -7.68 -12.49
C PRO A 47 -12.15 -6.41 -11.66
N LYS A 48 -13.11 -6.43 -10.72
CA LYS A 48 -13.36 -5.27 -9.84
C LYS A 48 -12.20 -4.99 -8.92
N GLU A 49 -11.64 -6.03 -8.31
CA GLU A 49 -10.47 -5.88 -7.42
C GLU A 49 -9.27 -5.38 -8.18
N LYS A 50 -9.03 -5.94 -9.35
CA LYS A 50 -7.93 -5.51 -10.20
C LYS A 50 -8.06 -4.03 -10.59
N LYS A 51 -9.27 -3.60 -10.95
CA LYS A 51 -9.52 -2.22 -11.36
C LYS A 51 -9.25 -1.23 -10.23
N ILE A 52 -9.75 -1.51 -9.02
CA ILE A 52 -9.52 -0.61 -7.89
C ILE A 52 -8.07 -0.65 -7.42
N THR A 53 -7.43 -1.81 -7.46
CA THR A 53 -6.02 -1.96 -7.08
C THR A 53 -5.12 -1.16 -8.03
N ASP A 54 -5.34 -1.27 -9.33
CA ASP A 54 -4.57 -0.50 -10.32
C ASP A 54 -4.78 1.00 -10.15
N PHE A 55 -6.00 1.42 -9.85
CA PHE A 55 -6.30 2.82 -9.59
C PHE A 55 -5.57 3.35 -8.36
N LEU A 56 -5.63 2.59 -7.26
CA LEU A 56 -4.98 2.99 -6.01
C LEU A 56 -3.46 3.01 -6.13
N ASP A 57 -2.89 2.04 -6.83
CA ASP A 57 -1.44 1.96 -7.04
C ASP A 57 -0.89 3.23 -7.70
N LYS A 58 -1.65 3.79 -8.64
CA LYS A 58 -1.25 5.04 -9.33
C LYS A 58 -1.26 6.25 -8.41
N GLN A 59 -2.01 6.21 -7.31
CA GLN A 59 -2.15 7.34 -6.41
C GLN A 59 -1.08 7.36 -5.31
N ILE A 60 -0.37 6.27 -5.12
CA ILE A 60 0.60 6.15 -4.03
C ILE A 60 1.90 6.87 -4.38
N ASP A 61 2.30 7.80 -3.52
CA ASP A 61 3.55 8.53 -3.65
C ASP A 61 4.18 8.72 -2.27
N PHE A 62 5.29 8.02 -2.03
CA PHE A 62 5.99 8.11 -0.75
C PHE A 62 6.52 9.51 -0.46
N ASN A 63 6.82 10.31 -1.49
CA ASN A 63 7.34 11.66 -1.31
C ASN A 63 6.30 12.63 -0.77
N SER A 64 5.01 12.35 -1.00
CA SER A 64 3.92 13.18 -0.51
C SER A 64 3.19 12.59 0.69
N ALA A 65 3.75 11.55 1.30
CA ALA A 65 3.15 10.92 2.47
C ALA A 65 3.20 11.88 3.67
N GLY A 66 2.07 12.01 4.37
CA GLY A 66 1.98 12.86 5.54
C GLY A 66 2.61 12.25 6.78
N ASN A 67 2.72 10.94 6.82
CA ASN A 67 3.27 10.22 7.96
C ASN A 67 3.78 8.85 7.49
N ILE A 68 5.00 8.51 7.87
CA ILE A 68 5.58 7.21 7.54
C ILE A 68 6.09 6.57 8.83
N ASN A 69 5.56 5.41 9.16
CA ASN A 69 5.97 4.63 10.32
C ASN A 69 6.63 3.35 9.85
N VAL A 70 7.74 3.00 10.47
CA VAL A 70 8.48 1.77 10.15
C VAL A 70 8.61 0.94 11.41
N GLU A 71 8.23 -0.32 11.32
CA GLU A 71 8.36 -1.27 12.42
C GLU A 71 9.23 -2.44 11.97
N ILE A 72 10.20 -2.79 12.80
CA ILE A 72 11.02 -3.98 12.58
C ILE A 72 10.28 -5.16 13.20
N GLU A 73 9.75 -6.06 12.37
CA GLU A 73 9.00 -7.21 12.86
C GLU A 73 9.89 -8.38 13.22
N LEU A 74 10.89 -8.63 12.39
CA LEU A 74 11.84 -9.73 12.59
C LEU A 74 13.21 -9.32 12.12
N TYR A 75 14.24 -9.85 12.77
CA TYR A 75 15.58 -9.78 12.23
C TYR A 75 16.35 -11.07 12.55
N ASN A 76 17.26 -11.41 11.66
CA ASN A 76 18.14 -12.57 11.83
C ASN A 76 19.55 -12.20 11.42
N GLU A 77 20.54 -12.66 12.18
CA GLU A 77 21.94 -12.56 11.75
C GLU A 77 22.21 -13.62 10.69
N VAL A 78 22.88 -13.22 9.64
CA VAL A 78 23.26 -14.11 8.55
C VAL A 78 24.72 -14.53 8.70
#